data_5cc7ca2bb570f95760b0bab5fcabbbd8
#
_entry.id   5cc7ca2bb570f95760b0bab5fcabbbd8
#
_cell.length_a   1.000
_cell.length_b   1.000
_cell.length_c   1.000
_cell.angle_alpha   90.00
_cell.angle_beta   90.00
_cell.angle_gamma   90.00
#
_symmetry.space_group_name_H-M   'P 1'
#
loop_
_entity.id
_entity.type
_entity.pdbx_description
1 polymer ?
#
loop_
_entity_poly.entity_id
_entity_poly.type
_entity_poly.pdbx_seq_one_letter_code
_entity_poly.pdbx_strand_id
1 'polypeptide(L)'
;MKLWLLRHARVLLPEGLCYGASDVPADAALTREAAQAFAPLPPPGTPVWVSGLLRAQQMVSALQTVRPDLGAARMDTRLNEMDFGAWELQRWDSMPRSAFDAWMADFPHHRFGGAESAQMLLYRVAAALADLRPAKTTDVVWVTHAGVIRAVQHIVASGGVSIGDVAQWPKDAPEPGGWTALSL
;
A
#
# COMPACT_ATOMS: atom_id res chain seq x y z
N MET A 1 18.27 -0.84 8.52
CA MET A 1 17.69 -1.14 7.19
C MET A 1 16.60 -0.11 6.92
N LYS A 2 16.59 0.48 5.73
CA LYS A 2 15.54 1.42 5.34
C LYS A 2 14.52 0.71 4.45
N LEU A 3 13.24 0.83 4.78
CA LEU A 3 12.13 0.39 3.94
C LEU A 3 11.53 1.62 3.23
N TRP A 4 11.70 1.66 1.92
CA TRP A 4 11.10 2.66 1.05
C TRP A 4 9.69 2.19 0.65
N LEU A 5 8.67 2.99 0.93
CA LEU A 5 7.27 2.71 0.62
C LEU A 5 6.82 3.67 -0.48
N LEU A 6 6.78 3.20 -1.71
CA LEU A 6 6.35 3.95 -2.88
C LEU A 6 4.89 3.62 -3.18
N ARG A 7 4.02 4.65 -3.14
CA ARG A 7 2.62 4.50 -3.52
C ARG A 7 2.48 4.59 -5.04
N HIS A 8 1.62 3.73 -5.64
CA HIS A 8 1.26 3.86 -7.06
C HIS A 8 0.74 5.27 -7.39
N ALA A 9 0.82 5.68 -8.67
CA ALA A 9 0.29 6.96 -9.14
C ALA A 9 -1.25 6.99 -9.15
N ARG A 10 -1.84 8.15 -9.43
CA ARG A 10 -3.29 8.34 -9.52
C ARG A 10 -3.89 7.34 -10.52
N VAL A 11 -5.01 6.74 -10.14
CA VAL A 11 -5.75 5.78 -10.98
C VAL A 11 -6.65 6.51 -12.00
N LEU A 12 -6.97 5.81 -13.09
CA LEU A 12 -7.89 6.27 -14.13
C LEU A 12 -9.34 5.95 -13.75
N LEU A 13 -9.76 6.44 -12.57
CA LEU A 13 -11.14 6.35 -12.09
C LEU A 13 -11.68 7.73 -11.74
N PRO A 14 -12.99 7.94 -11.86
CA PRO A 14 -13.63 9.12 -11.28
C PRO A 14 -13.31 9.27 -9.80
N GLU A 15 -13.18 10.51 -9.33
CA GLU A 15 -12.99 10.79 -7.92
C GLU A 15 -14.20 10.34 -7.09
N GLY A 16 -13.94 9.95 -5.84
CA GLY A 16 -14.97 9.53 -4.90
C GLY A 16 -15.40 8.05 -5.01
N LEU A 17 -14.75 7.25 -5.85
CA LEU A 17 -14.95 5.81 -5.88
C LEU A 17 -14.07 5.11 -4.83
N CYS A 18 -14.66 4.12 -4.17
CA CYS A 18 -13.94 3.16 -3.34
C CYS A 18 -13.24 2.16 -4.25
N TYR A 19 -11.93 2.02 -4.11
CA TYR A 19 -11.17 0.98 -4.80
C TYR A 19 -10.02 0.51 -3.89
N GLY A 20 -9.99 -0.75 -3.64
CA GLY A 20 -8.95 -1.42 -2.87
C GLY A 20 -8.39 -2.57 -3.66
N ALA A 21 -9.03 -3.74 -3.59
CA ALA A 21 -8.65 -4.94 -4.34
C ALA A 21 -8.99 -4.86 -5.84
N SER A 22 -9.85 -3.93 -6.26
CA SER A 22 -10.16 -3.73 -7.68
C SER A 22 -8.90 -3.46 -8.50
N ASP A 23 -8.75 -4.21 -9.60
CA ASP A 23 -7.58 -4.12 -10.45
C ASP A 23 -7.76 -3.03 -11.54
N VAL A 24 -7.44 -1.80 -11.15
CA VAL A 24 -7.63 -0.59 -11.95
C VAL A 24 -6.29 -0.01 -12.38
N PRO A 25 -6.17 0.54 -13.62
CA PRO A 25 -4.93 1.13 -14.10
C PRO A 25 -4.68 2.51 -13.49
N ALA A 26 -3.40 2.85 -13.34
CA ALA A 26 -2.93 4.19 -13.04
C ALA A 26 -2.71 5.01 -14.32
N ASP A 27 -2.71 6.34 -14.18
CA ASP A 27 -2.32 7.25 -15.24
C ASP A 27 -0.85 7.03 -15.62
N ALA A 28 -0.60 6.79 -16.91
CA ALA A 28 0.72 6.43 -17.40
C ALA A 28 1.72 7.61 -17.36
N ALA A 29 1.27 8.86 -17.54
CA ALA A 29 2.13 10.03 -17.48
C ALA A 29 2.57 10.29 -16.03
N LEU A 30 1.61 10.35 -15.10
CA LEU A 30 1.87 10.53 -13.67
C LEU A 30 2.71 9.37 -13.10
N THR A 31 2.51 8.15 -13.60
CA THR A 31 3.32 6.98 -13.20
C THR A 31 4.79 7.17 -13.60
N ARG A 32 5.08 7.64 -14.84
CA ARG A 32 6.46 7.92 -15.27
C ARG A 32 7.10 9.06 -14.50
N GLU A 33 6.36 10.14 -14.27
CA GLU A 33 6.83 11.29 -13.47
C GLU A 33 7.21 10.86 -12.04
N ALA A 34 6.34 10.11 -11.38
CA ALA A 34 6.58 9.59 -10.03
C ALA A 34 7.79 8.64 -9.99
N ALA A 35 7.91 7.74 -10.97
CA ALA A 35 9.06 6.84 -11.06
C ALA A 35 10.38 7.61 -11.26
N GLN A 36 10.39 8.65 -12.10
CA GLN A 36 11.57 9.52 -12.30
C GLN A 36 11.93 10.28 -11.02
N ALA A 37 10.95 10.82 -10.31
CA ALA A 37 11.16 11.54 -9.07
C ALA A 37 11.69 10.64 -7.93
N PHE A 38 11.22 9.40 -7.86
CA PHE A 38 11.68 8.42 -6.87
C PHE A 38 13.03 7.80 -7.20
N ALA A 39 13.38 7.69 -8.48
CA ALA A 39 14.56 6.97 -8.97
C ALA A 39 15.91 7.29 -8.25
N PRO A 40 16.24 8.54 -7.89
CA PRO A 40 17.53 8.84 -7.26
C PRO A 40 17.64 8.41 -5.79
N LEU A 41 16.56 7.94 -5.15
CA LEU A 41 16.52 7.76 -3.71
C LEU A 41 17.07 6.41 -3.23
N PRO A 42 16.63 5.24 -3.75
CA PRO A 42 17.15 3.96 -3.28
C PRO A 42 18.57 3.71 -3.80
N PRO A 43 19.46 3.14 -2.96
CA PRO A 43 20.79 2.73 -3.39
C PRO A 43 20.77 1.80 -4.62
N PRO A 44 21.87 1.72 -5.39
CA PRO A 44 21.98 0.75 -6.48
C PRO A 44 21.76 -0.70 -6.00
N GLY A 45 21.03 -1.50 -6.80
CA GLY A 45 20.79 -2.90 -6.50
C GLY A 45 19.80 -3.15 -5.36
N THR A 46 19.08 -2.12 -4.88
CA THR A 46 18.06 -2.27 -3.83
C THR A 46 16.94 -3.21 -4.31
N PRO A 47 16.63 -4.30 -3.58
CA PRO A 47 15.53 -5.19 -3.92
C PRO A 47 14.18 -4.49 -3.94
N VAL A 48 13.34 -4.84 -4.92
CA VAL A 48 11.99 -4.28 -5.07
C VAL A 48 10.94 -5.37 -4.88
N TRP A 49 9.98 -5.12 -4.00
CA TRP A 49 8.78 -5.93 -3.88
C TRP A 49 7.57 -5.12 -4.34
N VAL A 50 6.61 -5.78 -4.99
CA VAL A 50 5.48 -5.11 -5.60
C VAL A 50 4.17 -5.84 -5.33
N SER A 51 3.11 -5.06 -5.07
CA SER A 51 1.73 -5.55 -5.03
C SER A 51 1.34 -6.23 -6.34
N GLY A 52 0.45 -7.23 -6.26
CA GLY A 52 -0.12 -7.90 -7.43
C GLY A 52 -1.05 -7.03 -8.28
N LEU A 53 -1.46 -5.85 -7.80
CA LEU A 53 -2.43 -4.99 -8.51
C LEU A 53 -1.76 -4.17 -9.62
N LEU A 54 -2.44 -4.06 -10.77
CA LEU A 54 -1.96 -3.46 -12.01
C LEU A 54 -1.29 -2.09 -11.81
N ARG A 55 -1.93 -1.18 -11.06
CA ARG A 55 -1.41 0.17 -10.80
C ARG A 55 -0.05 0.19 -10.10
N ALA A 56 0.24 -0.80 -9.25
CA ALA A 56 1.54 -0.94 -8.61
C ALA A 56 2.56 -1.57 -9.57
N GLN A 57 2.14 -2.52 -10.38
CA GLN A 57 2.99 -3.12 -11.41
C GLN A 57 3.38 -2.13 -12.51
N GLN A 58 2.47 -1.24 -12.90
CA GLN A 58 2.78 -0.12 -13.80
C GLN A 58 3.87 0.78 -13.20
N MET A 59 3.79 1.09 -11.91
CA MET A 59 4.78 1.90 -11.21
C MET A 59 6.15 1.22 -11.20
N VAL A 60 6.19 -0.07 -10.89
CA VAL A 60 7.47 -0.81 -10.89
C VAL A 60 8.07 -0.92 -12.29
N SER A 61 7.25 -1.14 -13.32
CA SER A 61 7.73 -1.18 -14.71
C SER A 61 8.33 0.16 -15.14
N ALA A 62 7.69 1.28 -14.77
CA ALA A 62 8.23 2.62 -15.04
C ALA A 62 9.52 2.86 -14.26
N LEU A 63 9.60 2.44 -12.99
CA LEU A 63 10.80 2.57 -12.18
C LEU A 63 11.97 1.75 -12.76
N GLN A 64 11.73 0.52 -13.18
CA GLN A 64 12.76 -0.34 -13.78
C GLN A 64 13.27 0.20 -15.13
N THR A 65 12.45 0.95 -15.86
CA THR A 65 12.87 1.61 -17.09
C THR A 65 13.96 2.66 -16.82
N VAL A 66 13.85 3.41 -15.73
CA VAL A 66 14.82 4.45 -15.34
C VAL A 66 15.91 3.94 -14.37
N ARG A 67 15.68 2.80 -13.73
CA ARG A 67 16.58 2.15 -12.77
C ARG A 67 16.69 0.64 -13.04
N PRO A 68 17.28 0.24 -14.18
CA PRO A 68 17.45 -1.17 -14.53
C PRO A 68 18.33 -1.96 -13.54
N ASP A 69 19.15 -1.25 -12.76
CA ASP A 69 19.98 -1.83 -11.71
C ASP A 69 19.18 -2.40 -10.52
N LEU A 70 17.92 -2.02 -10.34
CA LEU A 70 17.05 -2.57 -9.29
C LEU A 70 16.60 -4.02 -9.60
N GLY A 71 16.82 -4.49 -10.83
CA GLY A 71 16.52 -5.86 -11.23
C GLY A 71 15.02 -6.18 -11.30
N ALA A 72 14.70 -7.49 -11.29
CA ALA A 72 13.33 -7.95 -11.34
C ALA A 72 12.64 -7.77 -9.98
N ALA A 73 11.44 -7.19 -9.98
CA ALA A 73 10.65 -7.05 -8.77
C ALA A 73 10.02 -8.38 -8.34
N ARG A 74 10.04 -8.66 -7.05
CA ARG A 74 9.30 -9.77 -6.43
C ARG A 74 7.85 -9.35 -6.23
N MET A 75 6.92 -10.02 -6.88
CA MET A 75 5.50 -9.83 -6.60
C MET A 75 5.13 -10.50 -5.27
N ASP A 76 4.36 -9.76 -4.45
CA ASP A 76 3.84 -10.25 -3.17
C ASP A 76 2.42 -9.71 -2.95
N THR A 77 1.43 -10.59 -2.97
CA THR A 77 0.02 -10.23 -2.81
C THR A 77 -0.31 -9.71 -1.41
N ARG A 78 0.55 -9.94 -0.40
CA ARG A 78 0.42 -9.34 0.92
C ARG A 78 0.60 -7.83 0.91
N LEU A 79 1.13 -7.26 -0.20
CA LEU A 79 1.25 -5.82 -0.43
C LEU A 79 0.06 -5.23 -1.20
N ASN A 80 -0.97 -6.02 -1.51
CA ASN A 80 -2.19 -5.51 -2.15
C ASN A 80 -2.93 -4.56 -1.21
N GLU A 81 -3.72 -3.64 -1.79
CA GLU A 81 -4.59 -2.77 -1.00
C GLU A 81 -5.67 -3.58 -0.27
N MET A 82 -6.27 -2.99 0.75
CA MET A 82 -7.38 -3.57 1.49
C MET A 82 -8.56 -3.87 0.55
N ASP A 83 -9.14 -5.05 0.74
CA ASP A 83 -10.32 -5.49 -0.02
C ASP A 83 -11.59 -4.96 0.65
N PHE A 84 -12.29 -4.04 -0.03
CA PHE A 84 -13.54 -3.46 0.42
C PHE A 84 -14.78 -4.25 -0.04
N GLY A 85 -14.60 -5.45 -0.60
CA GLY A 85 -15.67 -6.37 -0.92
C GLY A 85 -16.80 -5.74 -1.73
N ALA A 86 -18.02 -5.78 -1.20
CA ALA A 86 -19.21 -5.25 -1.87
C ALA A 86 -19.18 -3.74 -2.14
N TRP A 87 -18.28 -3.00 -1.49
CA TRP A 87 -18.12 -1.57 -1.72
C TRP A 87 -17.12 -1.24 -2.83
N GLU A 88 -16.42 -2.20 -3.37
CA GLU A 88 -15.50 -1.97 -4.49
C GLU A 88 -16.22 -1.32 -5.69
N LEU A 89 -15.62 -0.24 -6.21
CA LEU A 89 -16.12 0.59 -7.31
C LEU A 89 -17.46 1.31 -7.05
N GLN A 90 -17.91 1.31 -5.80
CA GLN A 90 -19.06 2.14 -5.38
C GLN A 90 -18.57 3.53 -4.97
N ARG A 91 -19.44 4.52 -5.08
CA ARG A 91 -19.14 5.87 -4.58
C ARG A 91 -19.18 5.90 -3.05
N TRP A 92 -18.19 6.51 -2.43
CA TRP A 92 -18.16 6.69 -0.97
C TRP A 92 -19.40 7.42 -0.45
N ASP A 93 -19.89 8.44 -1.19
CA ASP A 93 -21.08 9.24 -0.83
C ASP A 93 -22.41 8.50 -1.03
N SER A 94 -22.42 7.38 -1.75
CA SER A 94 -23.60 6.53 -1.93
C SER A 94 -23.76 5.43 -0.88
N MET A 95 -22.73 5.20 -0.07
CA MET A 95 -22.76 4.18 0.97
C MET A 95 -23.61 4.65 2.16
N PRO A 96 -24.43 3.79 2.75
CA PRO A 96 -25.27 4.18 3.87
C PRO A 96 -24.43 4.50 5.11
N ARG A 97 -24.85 5.55 5.84
CA ARG A 97 -24.16 5.97 7.09
C ARG A 97 -23.98 4.83 8.08
N SER A 98 -24.97 3.95 8.17
CA SER A 98 -24.95 2.77 9.06
C SER A 98 -23.78 1.82 8.76
N ALA A 99 -23.33 1.73 7.50
CA ALA A 99 -22.14 0.91 7.18
C ALA A 99 -20.86 1.51 7.79
N PHE A 100 -20.71 2.83 7.73
CA PHE A 100 -19.59 3.52 8.39
C PHE A 100 -19.67 3.44 9.90
N ASP A 101 -20.87 3.62 10.48
CA ASP A 101 -21.08 3.54 11.92
C ASP A 101 -20.72 2.13 12.44
N ALA A 102 -21.10 1.07 11.73
CA ALA A 102 -20.74 -0.30 12.06
C ALA A 102 -19.22 -0.53 11.95
N TRP A 103 -18.58 0.03 10.91
CA TRP A 103 -17.12 -0.06 10.76
C TRP A 103 -16.39 0.65 11.89
N MET A 104 -16.83 1.85 12.25
CA MET A 104 -16.20 2.61 13.34
C MET A 104 -16.43 1.99 14.72
N ALA A 105 -17.55 1.30 14.93
CA ALA A 105 -17.85 0.62 16.19
C ALA A 105 -16.93 -0.58 16.47
N ASP A 106 -16.43 -1.23 15.44
CA ASP A 106 -15.48 -2.36 15.54
C ASP A 106 -14.43 -2.27 14.44
N PHE A 107 -13.71 -1.16 14.39
CA PHE A 107 -12.72 -0.88 13.34
C PHE A 107 -11.71 -2.01 13.11
N PRO A 108 -11.18 -2.68 14.15
CA PRO A 108 -10.23 -3.78 13.95
C PRO A 108 -10.80 -4.96 13.19
N HIS A 109 -12.02 -5.39 13.51
CA HIS A 109 -12.53 -6.68 13.08
C HIS A 109 -13.68 -6.61 12.08
N HIS A 110 -14.38 -5.48 12.03
CA HIS A 110 -15.45 -5.29 11.05
C HIS A 110 -14.88 -5.32 9.63
N ARG A 111 -15.44 -6.22 8.79
CA ARG A 111 -15.08 -6.31 7.38
C ARG A 111 -15.97 -5.35 6.58
N PHE A 112 -15.48 -4.15 6.35
CA PHE A 112 -16.23 -3.16 5.59
C PHE A 112 -16.43 -3.63 4.14
N GLY A 113 -17.67 -3.94 3.77
CA GLY A 113 -18.00 -4.59 2.50
C GLY A 113 -17.88 -6.12 2.52
N GLY A 114 -17.54 -6.73 3.65
CA GLY A 114 -17.58 -8.17 3.87
C GLY A 114 -16.30 -8.95 3.57
N ALA A 115 -15.28 -8.32 2.98
CA ALA A 115 -14.06 -9.03 2.58
C ALA A 115 -12.94 -8.96 3.64
N GLU A 116 -12.29 -7.83 3.82
CA GLU A 116 -11.12 -7.69 4.69
C GLU A 116 -11.36 -6.69 5.82
N SER A 117 -10.78 -6.92 6.99
CA SER A 117 -10.76 -5.99 8.11
C SER A 117 -9.38 -5.34 8.27
N ALA A 118 -9.30 -4.23 9.03
CA ALA A 118 -8.03 -3.57 9.32
C ALA A 118 -7.03 -4.52 10.01
N GLN A 119 -7.51 -5.37 10.91
CA GLN A 119 -6.67 -6.36 11.60
C GLN A 119 -6.13 -7.44 10.65
N MET A 120 -6.93 -7.88 9.67
CA MET A 120 -6.46 -8.84 8.65
C MET A 120 -5.38 -8.23 7.77
N LEU A 121 -5.56 -6.97 7.35
CA LEU A 121 -4.54 -6.21 6.61
C LEU A 121 -3.24 -6.13 7.42
N LEU A 122 -3.31 -5.77 8.71
CA LEU A 122 -2.15 -5.71 9.60
C LEU A 122 -1.42 -7.05 9.69
N TYR A 123 -2.13 -8.17 9.82
CA TYR A 123 -1.51 -9.50 9.90
C TYR A 123 -0.73 -9.87 8.63
N ARG A 124 -1.31 -9.64 7.43
CA ARG A 124 -0.60 -9.98 6.19
C ARG A 124 0.59 -9.05 5.91
N VAL A 125 0.48 -7.77 6.27
CA VAL A 125 1.58 -6.82 6.14
C VAL A 125 2.70 -7.15 7.12
N ALA A 126 2.38 -7.51 8.36
CA ALA A 126 3.37 -7.96 9.35
C ALA A 126 4.11 -9.22 8.91
N ALA A 127 3.41 -10.18 8.29
CA ALA A 127 4.04 -11.36 7.72
C ALA A 127 5.02 -11.01 6.58
N ALA A 128 4.68 -10.03 5.73
CA ALA A 128 5.59 -9.53 4.70
C ALA A 128 6.81 -8.82 5.31
N LEU A 129 6.62 -8.02 6.37
CA LEU A 129 7.72 -7.37 7.11
C LEU A 129 8.66 -8.39 7.78
N ALA A 130 8.11 -9.48 8.30
CA ALA A 130 8.91 -10.53 8.93
C ALA A 130 9.89 -11.19 7.94
N ASP A 131 9.52 -11.30 6.67
CA ASP A 131 10.38 -11.86 5.63
C ASP A 131 11.58 -10.95 5.27
N LEU A 132 11.57 -9.66 5.66
CA LEU A 132 12.70 -8.76 5.45
C LEU A 132 13.83 -8.97 6.45
N ARG A 133 13.54 -9.52 7.64
CA ARG A 133 14.49 -9.62 8.76
C ARG A 133 15.71 -10.50 8.50
N PRO A 134 15.63 -11.64 7.74
CA PRO A 134 16.80 -12.48 7.48
C PRO A 134 17.73 -11.89 6.41
N ALA A 135 17.22 -11.00 5.56
CA ALA A 135 18.02 -10.39 4.52
C ALA A 135 18.96 -9.37 5.15
N LYS A 136 20.26 -9.59 5.06
CA LYS A 136 21.31 -8.60 5.40
C LYS A 136 21.33 -7.45 4.37
N THR A 137 20.19 -7.11 3.82
CA THR A 137 20.06 -6.00 2.87
C THR A 137 20.01 -4.71 3.63
N THR A 138 20.69 -3.73 3.11
CA THR A 138 20.69 -2.39 3.70
C THR A 138 19.35 -1.70 3.52
N ASP A 139 18.71 -1.84 2.36
CA ASP A 139 17.44 -1.19 2.02
C ASP A 139 16.53 -2.12 1.19
N VAL A 140 15.21 -1.85 1.19
CA VAL A 140 14.21 -2.53 0.34
C VAL A 140 13.20 -1.50 -0.14
N VAL A 141 12.70 -1.64 -1.36
CA VAL A 141 11.58 -0.86 -1.90
C VAL A 141 10.31 -1.72 -1.93
N TRP A 142 9.22 -1.21 -1.37
CA TRP A 142 7.88 -1.75 -1.59
C TRP A 142 7.07 -0.79 -2.46
N VAL A 143 6.58 -1.27 -3.60
CA VAL A 143 5.64 -0.56 -4.46
C VAL A 143 4.24 -1.03 -4.11
N THR A 144 3.44 -0.15 -3.51
CA THR A 144 2.21 -0.55 -2.82
C THR A 144 1.15 0.57 -2.76
N HIS A 145 0.32 0.60 -1.74
CA HIS A 145 -0.91 1.38 -1.59
C HIS A 145 -0.98 2.08 -0.24
N ALA A 146 -1.92 3.03 -0.11
CA ALA A 146 -2.05 3.86 1.09
C ALA A 146 -2.38 3.04 2.36
N GLY A 147 -3.27 2.06 2.27
CA GLY A 147 -3.65 1.21 3.42
C GLY A 147 -2.47 0.37 3.91
N VAL A 148 -1.69 -0.22 3.00
CA VAL A 148 -0.49 -0.98 3.35
C VAL A 148 0.57 -0.07 3.98
N ILE A 149 0.78 1.14 3.44
CA ILE A 149 1.72 2.11 4.02
C ILE A 149 1.33 2.45 5.46
N ARG A 150 0.05 2.75 5.71
CA ARG A 150 -0.48 3.00 7.06
C ARG A 150 -0.32 1.80 7.98
N ALA A 151 -0.55 0.58 7.47
CA ALA A 151 -0.33 -0.64 8.25
C ALA A 151 1.14 -0.80 8.67
N VAL A 152 2.10 -0.56 7.76
CA VAL A 152 3.54 -0.56 8.09
C VAL A 152 3.86 0.51 9.14
N GLN A 153 3.36 1.73 8.97
CA GLN A 153 3.57 2.82 9.94
C GLN A 153 3.04 2.44 11.32
N HIS A 154 1.83 1.86 11.41
CA HIS A 154 1.26 1.40 12.67
C HIS A 154 2.14 0.34 13.34
N ILE A 155 2.52 -0.71 12.59
CA ILE A 155 3.33 -1.83 13.12
C ILE A 155 4.69 -1.33 13.62
N VAL A 156 5.34 -0.44 12.88
CA VAL A 156 6.66 0.10 13.27
C VAL A 156 6.55 1.02 14.48
N ALA A 157 5.54 1.88 14.53
CA ALA A 157 5.37 2.84 15.63
C ALA A 157 4.91 2.19 16.93
N SER A 158 3.99 1.20 16.85
CA SER A 158 3.47 0.49 18.04
C SER A 158 4.35 -0.67 18.51
N GLY A 159 5.23 -1.19 17.64
CA GLY A 159 5.99 -2.42 17.88
C GLY A 159 5.13 -3.68 17.89
N GLY A 160 3.86 -3.60 17.46
CA GLY A 160 2.89 -4.70 17.48
C GLY A 160 1.99 -4.74 16.26
N VAL A 161 1.20 -5.80 16.14
CA VAL A 161 0.29 -6.02 15.01
C VAL A 161 -1.18 -5.81 15.37
N SER A 162 -1.48 -5.55 16.64
CA SER A 162 -2.86 -5.33 17.09
C SER A 162 -3.23 -3.86 17.03
N ILE A 163 -4.48 -3.60 16.67
CA ILE A 163 -5.07 -2.27 16.71
C ILE A 163 -6.37 -2.34 17.52
N GLY A 164 -6.60 -1.37 18.40
CA GLY A 164 -7.78 -1.34 19.28
C GLY A 164 -8.94 -0.55 18.70
N ASP A 165 -8.65 0.56 18.06
CA ASP A 165 -9.65 1.43 17.46
C ASP A 165 -9.07 2.29 16.31
N VAL A 166 -9.94 3.04 15.64
CA VAL A 166 -9.57 3.89 14.50
C VAL A 166 -8.61 5.02 14.86
N ALA A 167 -8.56 5.48 16.11
CA ALA A 167 -7.67 6.57 16.53
C ALA A 167 -6.18 6.15 16.46
N GLN A 168 -5.92 4.85 16.50
CA GLN A 168 -4.57 4.28 16.35
C GLN A 168 -4.17 4.11 14.89
N TRP A 169 -5.11 4.23 13.94
CA TRP A 169 -4.81 4.11 12.52
C TRP A 169 -4.12 5.37 12.01
N PRO A 170 -2.92 5.27 11.39
CA PRO A 170 -2.23 6.44 10.85
C PRO A 170 -3.09 7.19 9.84
N LYS A 171 -3.20 8.52 10.02
CA LYS A 171 -4.01 9.36 9.14
C LYS A 171 -3.30 9.66 7.83
N ASP A 172 -1.99 9.83 7.90
CA ASP A 172 -1.18 10.28 6.77
C ASP A 172 -0.65 9.09 5.97
N ALA A 173 -0.71 9.24 4.67
CA ALA A 173 0.00 8.42 3.70
C ALA A 173 0.46 9.33 2.56
N PRO A 174 1.55 9.00 1.86
CA PRO A 174 1.95 9.78 0.69
C PRO A 174 0.81 9.91 -0.32
N GLU A 175 0.76 11.05 -1.01
CA GLU A 175 -0.13 11.23 -2.15
C GLU A 175 0.16 10.17 -3.24
N PRO A 176 -0.78 9.90 -4.16
CA PRO A 176 -0.52 8.99 -5.28
C PRO A 176 0.74 9.38 -6.05
N GLY A 177 1.67 8.45 -6.22
CA GLY A 177 3.01 8.69 -6.77
C GLY A 177 4.05 9.16 -5.76
N GLY A 178 3.64 9.48 -4.53
CA GLY A 178 4.55 9.84 -3.45
C GLY A 178 5.12 8.64 -2.69
N TRP A 179 6.03 8.91 -1.77
CA TRP A 179 6.72 7.88 -0.99
C TRP A 179 7.03 8.35 0.44
N THR A 180 7.35 7.38 1.26
CA THR A 180 7.94 7.58 2.59
C THR A 180 9.02 6.52 2.83
N ALA A 181 9.87 6.73 3.83
CA ALA A 181 10.88 5.75 4.22
C ALA A 181 10.89 5.57 5.73
N LEU A 182 10.97 4.32 6.16
CA LEU A 182 11.03 3.95 7.58
C LEU A 182 12.32 3.19 7.87
N SER A 183 12.90 3.44 9.03
CA SER A 183 14.00 2.62 9.56
C SER A 183 13.42 1.41 10.30
N LEU A 184 13.86 0.20 9.93
CA LEU A 184 13.47 -1.06 10.55
C LEU A 184 14.62 -1.66 11.36
#